data_cf0b7b392ded94b9f26bdc4def56fdc4
#
_entry.id   cf0b7b392ded94b9f26bdc4def56fdc4
#
_cell.length_a   1.000
_cell.length_b   1.000
_cell.length_c   1.000
_cell.angle_alpha   90.00
_cell.angle_beta   90.00
_cell.angle_gamma   90.00
#
_symmetry.space_group_name_H-M   'P 1'
#
loop_
_entity.id
_entity.type
_entity.pdbx_description
1 polymer ?
#
loop_
_entity_poly.entity_id
_entity_poly.type
_entity_poly.pdbx_seq_one_letter_code
_entity_poly.pdbx_strand_id
1 'polypeptide(L)'
;MLLHIYHFFARVFRVLPKTRKIRLHDMEATFFVPINNHYVCDDLVDVEQKTREPELYRWLQEMEDGSVFFDVGTSYGQESALASSFRDRKVRVFGFDCSLYQSHFCALNRTLNEDRYKFTFAAISDRSGDLITVAANSDTHIAALHKKNVPYEYEVMTLALDDFARANAVMPSHLKIDVDGAEVGVLNGAREILASDAIREVFIEVDKDSEAIFDIMESNGFDVSWKLRKTNNVDVLFSKSRRGEATA
;
A
#
# COMPACT_ATOMS: atom_id res chain seq x y z
N MET A 1 -33.27 -22.48 18.90
CA MET A 1 -32.95 -21.28 19.70
C MET A 1 -31.69 -20.55 19.20
N LEU A 2 -30.54 -21.18 19.14
CA LEU A 2 -29.28 -20.58 18.64
C LEU A 2 -29.37 -19.97 17.23
N LEU A 3 -30.02 -20.66 16.29
CA LEU A 3 -30.20 -20.19 14.92
C LEU A 3 -31.05 -18.92 14.84
N HIS A 4 -32.07 -18.79 15.70
CA HIS A 4 -32.93 -17.60 15.76
C HIS A 4 -32.19 -16.40 16.37
N ILE A 5 -31.33 -16.66 17.34
CA ILE A 5 -30.42 -15.64 17.94
C ILE A 5 -29.45 -15.16 16.87
N TYR A 6 -28.82 -16.07 16.13
CA TYR A 6 -27.92 -15.73 15.02
C TYR A 6 -28.64 -14.88 13.95
N HIS A 7 -29.83 -15.26 13.51
CA HIS A 7 -30.60 -14.50 12.53
C HIS A 7 -31.03 -13.13 13.05
N PHE A 8 -31.34 -13.02 14.34
CA PHE A 8 -31.64 -11.73 14.97
C PHE A 8 -30.43 -10.80 14.91
N PHE A 9 -29.26 -11.25 15.37
CA PHE A 9 -28.04 -10.47 15.31
C PHE A 9 -27.63 -10.14 13.86
N ALA A 10 -27.73 -11.07 12.93
CA ALA A 10 -27.44 -10.80 11.52
C ALA A 10 -28.35 -9.71 10.92
N ARG A 11 -29.63 -9.63 11.38
CA ARG A 11 -30.54 -8.54 10.97
C ARG A 11 -30.15 -7.20 11.61
N VAL A 12 -29.82 -7.20 12.89
CA VAL A 12 -29.36 -5.98 13.61
C VAL A 12 -28.08 -5.44 12.95
N PHE A 13 -27.11 -6.31 12.65
CA PHE A 13 -25.86 -5.93 11.99
C PHE A 13 -26.05 -5.40 10.55
N ARG A 14 -27.15 -5.75 9.88
CA ARG A 14 -27.48 -5.14 8.58
C ARG A 14 -27.83 -3.65 8.66
N VAL A 15 -28.26 -3.18 9.82
CA VAL A 15 -28.70 -1.80 10.04
C VAL A 15 -27.55 -0.91 10.54
N LEU A 16 -26.44 -1.48 11.00
CA LEU A 16 -25.28 -0.72 11.47
C LEU A 16 -24.52 -0.11 10.28
N PRO A 17 -23.98 1.09 10.45
CA PRO A 17 -23.11 1.70 9.45
C PRO A 17 -21.96 0.75 9.12
N LYS A 18 -21.82 0.41 7.84
CA LYS A 18 -20.75 -0.46 7.34
C LYS A 18 -19.59 0.34 6.75
N THR A 19 -19.71 1.66 6.75
CA THR A 19 -18.72 2.53 6.15
C THR A 19 -18.36 3.64 7.13
N ARG A 20 -17.10 4.04 7.09
CA ARG A 20 -16.56 5.19 7.79
C ARG A 20 -15.91 6.13 6.79
N LYS A 21 -16.24 7.38 6.86
CA LYS A 21 -15.57 8.46 6.14
C LYS A 21 -14.53 9.07 7.06
N ILE A 22 -13.32 9.20 6.59
CA ILE A 22 -12.25 9.89 7.29
C ILE A 22 -11.77 11.09 6.49
N ARG A 23 -11.26 12.06 7.20
CA ARG A 23 -10.64 13.25 6.62
C ARG A 23 -9.29 13.48 7.27
N LEU A 24 -8.29 13.61 6.42
CA LEU A 24 -6.93 13.90 6.84
C LEU A 24 -6.36 15.02 5.96
N HIS A 25 -6.19 16.21 6.56
CA HIS A 25 -5.82 17.42 5.83
C HIS A 25 -6.85 17.73 4.71
N ASP A 26 -6.42 17.82 3.45
CA ASP A 26 -7.23 18.02 2.26
C ASP A 26 -7.67 16.72 1.56
N MET A 27 -7.25 15.58 2.10
CA MET A 27 -7.65 14.25 1.64
C MET A 27 -8.91 13.77 2.37
N GLU A 28 -9.83 13.14 1.63
CA GLU A 28 -11.06 12.58 2.19
C GLU A 28 -11.44 11.28 1.47
N ALA A 29 -11.64 10.20 2.24
CA ALA A 29 -12.02 8.91 1.69
C ALA A 29 -13.03 8.18 2.58
N THR A 30 -13.80 7.27 1.97
CA THR A 30 -14.80 6.44 2.63
C THR A 30 -14.36 4.99 2.60
N PHE A 31 -14.39 4.33 3.74
CA PHE A 31 -13.95 2.95 3.88
C PHE A 31 -15.06 2.05 4.38
N PHE A 32 -15.09 0.82 3.87
CA PHE A 32 -15.90 -0.23 4.44
C PHE A 32 -15.26 -0.71 5.74
N VAL A 33 -16.05 -0.80 6.80
CA VAL A 33 -15.61 -1.25 8.12
C VAL A 33 -16.27 -2.60 8.41
N PRO A 34 -15.54 -3.72 8.30
CA PRO A 34 -16.09 -5.03 8.61
C PRO A 34 -16.33 -5.16 10.11
N ILE A 35 -17.52 -5.63 10.49
CA ILE A 35 -17.95 -5.75 11.91
C ILE A 35 -17.05 -6.73 12.69
N ASN A 36 -16.51 -7.73 11.99
CA ASN A 36 -15.65 -8.76 12.58
C ASN A 36 -14.16 -8.39 12.60
N ASN A 37 -13.81 -7.21 12.15
CA ASN A 37 -12.43 -6.73 12.13
C ASN A 37 -12.34 -5.32 12.72
N HIS A 38 -12.21 -5.26 14.04
CA HIS A 38 -12.05 -4.01 14.79
C HIS A 38 -10.73 -3.29 14.44
N TYR A 39 -9.71 -4.04 14.01
CA TYR A 39 -8.41 -3.50 13.62
C TYR A 39 -8.54 -2.43 12.52
N VAL A 40 -9.35 -2.68 11.47
CA VAL A 40 -9.59 -1.66 10.42
C VAL A 40 -10.24 -0.41 11.00
N CYS A 41 -11.15 -0.57 11.96
CA CYS A 41 -11.81 0.58 12.58
C CYS A 41 -10.83 1.40 13.41
N ASP A 42 -9.99 0.74 14.18
CA ASP A 42 -8.98 1.37 15.04
C ASP A 42 -7.92 2.08 14.18
N ASP A 43 -7.44 1.43 13.14
CA ASP A 43 -6.53 2.03 12.16
C ASP A 43 -7.08 3.32 11.54
N LEU A 44 -8.32 3.32 11.09
CA LEU A 44 -8.94 4.51 10.51
C LEU A 44 -9.09 5.65 11.53
N VAL A 45 -9.32 5.31 12.80
CA VAL A 45 -9.33 6.30 13.90
C VAL A 45 -7.95 6.89 14.10
N ASP A 46 -6.93 6.04 14.16
CA ASP A 46 -5.55 6.44 14.39
C ASP A 46 -4.99 7.30 13.25
N VAL A 47 -5.35 6.96 11.99
CA VAL A 47 -5.03 7.81 10.83
C VAL A 47 -5.67 9.19 10.95
N GLU A 48 -6.97 9.26 11.25
CA GLU A 48 -7.70 10.53 11.39
C GLU A 48 -7.15 11.37 12.55
N GLN A 49 -6.72 10.72 13.65
CA GLN A 49 -6.08 11.36 14.80
C GLN A 49 -4.60 11.67 14.58
N LYS A 50 -4.01 11.25 13.47
CA LYS A 50 -2.58 11.42 13.14
C LYS A 50 -1.64 10.70 14.11
N THR A 51 -2.09 9.61 14.70
CA THR A 51 -1.29 8.78 15.61
C THR A 51 -0.65 7.60 14.89
N ARG A 52 -1.20 7.18 13.73
CA ARG A 52 -0.62 6.17 12.87
C ARG A 52 0.16 6.83 11.73
N GLU A 53 1.43 6.54 11.63
CA GLU A 53 2.33 6.87 10.51
C GLU A 53 2.20 8.32 9.98
N PRO A 54 2.26 9.34 10.85
CA PRO A 54 1.98 10.71 10.48
C PRO A 54 2.90 11.24 9.37
N GLU A 55 4.13 10.71 9.28
CA GLU A 55 5.11 11.06 8.26
C GLU A 55 4.74 10.50 6.88
N LEU A 56 4.22 9.28 6.81
CA LEU A 56 3.71 8.69 5.56
C LEU A 56 2.59 9.57 4.99
N TYR A 57 1.61 9.94 5.84
CA TYR A 57 0.51 10.76 5.37
C TYR A 57 0.89 12.20 5.06
N ARG A 58 1.93 12.74 5.71
CA ARG A 58 2.52 14.04 5.32
C ARG A 58 3.17 13.93 3.95
N TRP A 59 3.94 12.90 3.70
CA TRP A 59 4.55 12.64 2.39
C TRP A 59 3.51 12.50 1.28
N LEU A 60 2.41 11.76 1.52
CA LEU A 60 1.30 11.68 0.56
C LEU A 60 0.72 13.07 0.25
N GLN A 61 0.57 13.91 1.27
CA GLN A 61 0.04 15.27 1.13
C GLN A 61 0.94 16.19 0.31
N GLU A 62 2.23 15.95 0.27
CA GLU A 62 3.21 16.73 -0.49
C GLU A 62 3.26 16.39 -1.98
N MET A 63 2.54 15.36 -2.44
CA MET A 63 2.48 15.00 -3.85
C MET A 63 1.90 16.13 -4.69
N GLU A 64 2.60 16.47 -5.79
CA GLU A 64 2.22 17.54 -6.70
C GLU A 64 1.13 17.11 -7.69
N ASP A 65 0.50 18.11 -8.35
CA ASP A 65 -0.43 17.85 -9.45
C ASP A 65 0.26 17.06 -10.58
N GLY A 66 -0.45 16.07 -11.11
CA GLY A 66 0.06 15.19 -12.15
C GLY A 66 0.96 14.06 -11.61
N SER A 67 1.19 13.94 -10.30
CA SER A 67 1.93 12.83 -9.72
C SER A 67 1.29 11.48 -10.05
N VAL A 68 2.16 10.46 -10.18
CA VAL A 68 1.75 9.06 -10.33
C VAL A 68 2.29 8.30 -9.12
N PHE A 69 1.40 7.70 -8.37
CA PHE A 69 1.72 6.98 -7.14
C PHE A 69 1.46 5.48 -7.30
N PHE A 70 2.48 4.66 -7.02
CA PHE A 70 2.37 3.22 -6.89
C PHE A 70 2.42 2.84 -5.41
N ASP A 71 1.38 2.17 -4.92
CA ASP A 71 1.18 1.78 -3.53
C ASP A 71 1.26 0.25 -3.43
N VAL A 72 2.44 -0.28 -3.14
CA VAL A 72 2.73 -1.71 -3.05
C VAL A 72 2.56 -2.17 -1.61
N GLY A 73 1.69 -3.15 -1.39
CA GLY A 73 1.17 -3.50 -0.08
C GLY A 73 0.06 -2.54 0.35
N THR A 74 -0.88 -2.25 -0.58
CA THR A 74 -1.94 -1.26 -0.35
C THR A 74 -2.98 -1.69 0.69
N SER A 75 -2.98 -2.95 1.11
CA SER A 75 -3.87 -3.49 2.12
C SER A 75 -5.35 -3.22 1.79
N TYR A 76 -6.05 -2.46 2.62
CA TYR A 76 -7.44 -2.03 2.40
C TYR A 76 -7.57 -0.86 1.42
N GLY A 77 -6.46 -0.37 0.87
CA GLY A 77 -6.43 0.78 -0.02
C GLY A 77 -6.52 2.12 0.70
N GLN A 78 -6.03 2.23 1.93
CA GLN A 78 -6.10 3.45 2.73
C GLN A 78 -5.33 4.59 2.09
N GLU A 79 -4.03 4.38 1.86
CA GLU A 79 -3.13 5.34 1.23
C GLU A 79 -3.59 5.64 -0.20
N SER A 80 -3.94 4.59 -0.96
CA SER A 80 -4.45 4.72 -2.33
C SER A 80 -5.71 5.58 -2.41
N ALA A 81 -6.69 5.36 -1.51
CA ALA A 81 -7.94 6.12 -1.50
C ALA A 81 -7.71 7.59 -1.09
N LEU A 82 -6.88 7.82 -0.07
CA LEU A 82 -6.57 9.18 0.40
C LEU A 82 -5.77 9.95 -0.64
N ALA A 83 -4.67 9.40 -1.16
CA ALA A 83 -3.85 10.06 -2.16
C ALA A 83 -4.59 10.36 -3.48
N SER A 84 -5.62 9.58 -3.83
CA SER A 84 -6.45 9.84 -5.01
C SER A 84 -7.58 10.86 -4.77
N SER A 85 -7.72 11.40 -3.55
CA SER A 85 -8.89 12.18 -3.13
C SER A 85 -8.68 13.69 -3.14
N PHE A 86 -7.51 14.20 -3.50
CA PHE A 86 -7.23 15.62 -3.56
C PHE A 86 -8.24 16.37 -4.45
N ARG A 87 -8.62 17.58 -4.04
CA ARG A 87 -9.59 18.42 -4.76
C ARG A 87 -8.93 19.46 -5.66
N ASP A 88 -7.74 19.88 -5.29
CA ASP A 88 -6.97 20.95 -5.94
C ASP A 88 -5.92 20.44 -6.92
N ARG A 89 -5.64 19.14 -6.89
CA ARG A 89 -4.64 18.47 -7.72
C ARG A 89 -5.05 17.03 -8.05
N LYS A 90 -4.49 16.49 -9.11
CA LYS A 90 -4.78 15.14 -9.60
C LYS A 90 -3.57 14.24 -9.39
N VAL A 91 -3.70 13.27 -8.50
CA VAL A 91 -2.74 12.17 -8.32
C VAL A 91 -3.33 10.90 -8.93
N ARG A 92 -2.60 10.26 -9.84
CA ARG A 92 -2.99 8.97 -10.41
C ARG A 92 -2.43 7.85 -9.53
N VAL A 93 -3.30 7.04 -8.95
CA VAL A 93 -2.91 6.04 -7.96
C VAL A 93 -3.16 4.63 -8.46
N PHE A 94 -2.19 3.74 -8.22
CA PHE A 94 -2.22 2.32 -8.52
C PHE A 94 -1.80 1.53 -7.28
N GLY A 95 -2.76 0.84 -6.67
CA GLY A 95 -2.54 -0.02 -5.51
C GLY A 95 -2.33 -1.47 -5.93
N PHE A 96 -1.45 -2.17 -5.20
CA PHE A 96 -1.13 -3.58 -5.42
C PHE A 96 -1.13 -4.32 -4.09
N ASP A 97 -1.75 -5.49 -4.06
CA ASP A 97 -1.76 -6.36 -2.88
C ASP A 97 -2.01 -7.81 -3.29
N CYS A 98 -1.50 -8.75 -2.51
CA CYS A 98 -1.70 -10.19 -2.73
C CYS A 98 -2.52 -10.88 -1.63
N SER A 99 -2.93 -10.17 -0.59
CA SER A 99 -3.80 -10.70 0.45
C SER A 99 -5.24 -10.79 -0.05
N LEU A 100 -5.82 -11.99 -0.12
CA LEU A 100 -7.22 -12.20 -0.54
C LEU A 100 -8.20 -11.39 0.32
N TYR A 101 -7.98 -11.39 1.63
CA TYR A 101 -8.87 -10.71 2.57
C TYR A 101 -8.81 -9.20 2.41
N GLN A 102 -7.62 -8.63 2.43
CA GLN A 102 -7.42 -7.20 2.32
C GLN A 102 -7.81 -6.69 0.93
N SER A 103 -7.45 -7.41 -0.13
CA SER A 103 -7.80 -7.10 -1.51
C SER A 103 -9.30 -7.03 -1.76
N HIS A 104 -10.09 -7.89 -1.08
CA HIS A 104 -11.54 -7.81 -1.15
C HIS A 104 -12.05 -6.45 -0.66
N PHE A 105 -11.56 -5.97 0.48
CA PHE A 105 -11.95 -4.65 1.00
C PHE A 105 -11.35 -3.51 0.19
N CYS A 106 -10.13 -3.65 -0.32
CA CYS A 106 -9.53 -2.66 -1.22
C CYS A 106 -10.42 -2.43 -2.46
N ALA A 107 -10.93 -3.51 -3.07
CA ALA A 107 -11.84 -3.42 -4.21
C ALA A 107 -13.18 -2.74 -3.86
N LEU A 108 -13.75 -3.04 -2.67
CA LEU A 108 -14.95 -2.35 -2.18
C LEU A 108 -14.69 -0.86 -1.92
N ASN A 109 -13.58 -0.54 -1.26
CA ASN A 109 -13.19 0.83 -0.94
C ASN A 109 -12.92 1.65 -2.21
N ARG A 110 -12.35 1.03 -3.25
CA ARG A 110 -12.21 1.66 -4.56
C ARG A 110 -13.56 2.13 -5.09
N THR A 111 -14.58 1.27 -5.07
CA THR A 111 -15.94 1.62 -5.54
C THR A 111 -16.58 2.70 -4.66
N LEU A 112 -16.42 2.64 -3.33
CA LEU A 112 -16.91 3.67 -2.41
C LEU A 112 -16.28 5.05 -2.66
N ASN A 113 -15.09 5.08 -3.25
CA ASN A 113 -14.34 6.28 -3.59
C ASN A 113 -14.37 6.59 -5.11
N GLU A 114 -15.47 6.22 -5.80
CA GLU A 114 -15.74 6.58 -7.20
C GLU A 114 -14.67 6.09 -8.20
N ASP A 115 -14.04 4.95 -7.89
CA ASP A 115 -12.98 4.34 -8.70
C ASP A 115 -11.79 5.27 -9.00
N ARG A 116 -11.50 6.22 -8.09
CA ARG A 116 -10.44 7.22 -8.27
C ARG A 116 -9.04 6.63 -8.31
N TYR A 117 -8.81 5.45 -7.71
CA TYR A 117 -7.57 4.71 -7.83
C TYR A 117 -7.78 3.38 -8.55
N LYS A 118 -6.73 2.80 -9.09
CA LYS A 118 -6.74 1.45 -9.65
C LYS A 118 -6.17 0.47 -8.64
N PHE A 119 -6.73 -0.74 -8.61
CA PHE A 119 -6.26 -1.82 -7.77
C PHE A 119 -5.96 -3.05 -8.60
N THR A 120 -4.83 -3.69 -8.34
CA THR A 120 -4.38 -4.94 -8.98
C THR A 120 -4.08 -5.99 -7.92
N PHE A 121 -4.78 -7.11 -7.98
CA PHE A 121 -4.49 -8.27 -7.14
C PHE A 121 -3.31 -9.05 -7.74
N ALA A 122 -2.14 -8.91 -7.15
CA ALA A 122 -0.92 -9.59 -7.56
C ALA A 122 0.12 -9.54 -6.44
N ALA A 123 1.03 -10.50 -6.41
CA ALA A 123 2.23 -10.44 -5.59
C ALA A 123 3.33 -9.70 -6.36
N ILE A 124 3.70 -8.52 -5.91
CA ILE A 124 4.78 -7.76 -6.56
C ILE A 124 6.12 -8.41 -6.23
N SER A 125 6.92 -8.69 -7.27
CA SER A 125 8.16 -9.46 -7.17
C SER A 125 9.15 -9.04 -8.27
N ASP A 126 10.30 -9.73 -8.32
CA ASP A 126 11.38 -9.48 -9.28
C ASP A 126 11.04 -9.82 -10.73
N ARG A 127 10.00 -10.63 -10.97
CA ARG A 127 9.51 -11.02 -12.32
C ARG A 127 8.03 -11.32 -12.31
N SER A 128 7.43 -11.26 -13.50
CA SER A 128 6.01 -11.54 -13.73
C SER A 128 5.79 -12.99 -14.17
N GLY A 129 4.61 -13.53 -13.80
CA GLY A 129 4.10 -14.77 -14.37
C GLY A 129 4.43 -16.04 -13.58
N ASP A 130 5.11 -15.95 -12.47
CA ASP A 130 5.31 -17.07 -11.56
C ASP A 130 4.09 -17.21 -10.63
N LEU A 131 3.84 -18.44 -10.17
CA LEU A 131 2.90 -18.71 -9.08
C LEU A 131 3.68 -18.80 -7.77
N ILE A 132 3.26 -18.07 -6.77
CA ILE A 132 3.79 -18.17 -5.41
C ILE A 132 2.70 -18.53 -4.43
N THR A 133 3.04 -19.31 -3.41
CA THR A 133 2.13 -19.65 -2.31
C THR A 133 2.15 -18.55 -1.26
N VAL A 134 0.98 -17.98 -1.00
CA VAL A 134 0.76 -17.02 0.07
C VAL A 134 0.05 -17.71 1.23
N ALA A 135 0.65 -17.62 2.40
CA ALA A 135 0.09 -18.15 3.64
C ALA A 135 -0.65 -17.04 4.39
N ALA A 136 -1.88 -17.29 4.81
CA ALA A 136 -2.69 -16.29 5.47
C ALA A 136 -3.25 -16.79 6.81
N ASN A 137 -3.33 -15.89 7.78
CA ASN A 137 -3.95 -16.14 9.07
C ASN A 137 -5.35 -15.53 9.11
N SER A 138 -6.35 -16.35 9.48
CA SER A 138 -7.74 -15.91 9.62
C SER A 138 -7.96 -14.89 10.74
N ASP A 139 -7.09 -14.88 11.74
CA ASP A 139 -7.29 -14.06 12.94
C ASP A 139 -6.68 -12.65 12.80
N THR A 140 -5.54 -12.56 12.12
CA THR A 140 -4.86 -11.27 11.89
C THR A 140 -5.07 -10.71 10.50
N HIS A 141 -5.59 -11.55 9.57
CA HIS A 141 -5.80 -11.21 8.17
C HIS A 141 -4.53 -10.74 7.41
N ILE A 142 -3.37 -10.94 8.03
CA ILE A 142 -2.07 -10.61 7.43
C ILE A 142 -1.63 -11.78 6.57
N ALA A 143 -1.40 -11.52 5.31
CA ALA A 143 -0.77 -12.45 4.38
C ALA A 143 0.75 -12.31 4.47
N ALA A 144 1.46 -13.42 4.49
CA ALA A 144 2.91 -13.40 4.46
C ALA A 144 3.46 -14.58 3.69
N LEU A 145 4.57 -14.37 3.03
CA LEU A 145 5.35 -15.45 2.42
C LEU A 145 6.01 -16.27 3.53
N HIS A 146 5.91 -17.61 3.43
CA HIS A 146 6.65 -18.56 4.30
C HIS A 146 6.25 -18.65 5.78
N LYS A 147 5.06 -18.26 6.21
CA LYS A 147 4.60 -18.56 7.58
C LYS A 147 4.21 -20.03 7.74
N LYS A 148 4.70 -20.68 8.82
CA LYS A 148 4.29 -22.03 9.23
C LYS A 148 3.03 -21.94 10.11
N ASN A 149 2.17 -22.98 10.03
CA ASN A 149 0.93 -23.13 10.82
C ASN A 149 -0.12 -22.04 10.57
N VAL A 150 -0.36 -21.74 9.33
CA VAL A 150 -1.42 -20.83 8.90
C VAL A 150 -2.70 -21.62 8.57
N PRO A 151 -3.90 -21.03 8.79
CA PRO A 151 -5.16 -21.73 8.56
C PRO A 151 -5.46 -22.02 7.10
N TYR A 152 -4.92 -21.24 6.17
CA TYR A 152 -5.08 -21.49 4.74
C TYR A 152 -3.95 -20.90 3.91
N GLU A 153 -3.75 -21.50 2.75
CA GLU A 153 -2.77 -21.08 1.73
C GLU A 153 -3.48 -20.95 0.39
N TYR A 154 -2.96 -20.11 -0.47
CA TYR A 154 -3.44 -19.94 -1.84
C TYR A 154 -2.29 -19.50 -2.76
N GLU A 155 -2.49 -19.69 -4.06
CA GLU A 155 -1.52 -19.28 -5.07
C GLU A 155 -1.89 -17.94 -5.66
N VAL A 156 -0.88 -17.09 -5.89
CA VAL A 156 -1.01 -15.78 -6.51
C VAL A 156 0.03 -15.63 -7.61
N MET A 157 -0.37 -15.02 -8.72
CA MET A 157 0.56 -14.65 -9.78
C MET A 157 1.48 -13.51 -9.33
N THR A 158 2.76 -13.63 -9.65
CA THR A 158 3.71 -12.54 -9.48
C THR A 158 3.62 -11.52 -10.61
N LEU A 159 3.97 -10.27 -10.29
CA LEU A 159 4.02 -9.14 -11.21
C LEU A 159 5.23 -8.26 -10.89
N ALA A 160 6.08 -8.03 -11.88
CA ALA A 160 7.13 -7.01 -11.78
C ALA A 160 6.55 -5.62 -12.08
N LEU A 161 6.95 -4.60 -11.31
CA LEU A 161 6.46 -3.24 -11.51
C LEU A 161 6.86 -2.66 -12.87
N ASP A 162 8.04 -3.01 -13.37
CA ASP A 162 8.48 -2.59 -14.69
C ASP A 162 7.58 -3.12 -15.81
N ASP A 163 7.14 -4.38 -15.72
CA ASP A 163 6.19 -4.97 -16.67
C ASP A 163 4.83 -4.30 -16.60
N PHE A 164 4.36 -4.03 -15.38
CA PHE A 164 3.10 -3.30 -15.18
C PHE A 164 3.17 -1.89 -15.77
N ALA A 165 4.25 -1.17 -15.49
CA ALA A 165 4.47 0.19 -15.97
C ALA A 165 4.48 0.25 -17.51
N ARG A 166 5.18 -0.70 -18.12
CA ARG A 166 5.28 -0.84 -19.58
C ARG A 166 3.93 -1.19 -20.21
N ALA A 167 3.22 -2.19 -19.67
CA ALA A 167 1.94 -2.65 -20.18
C ALA A 167 0.84 -1.59 -20.09
N ASN A 168 0.90 -0.69 -19.10
CA ASN A 168 -0.09 0.35 -18.88
C ASN A 168 0.36 1.74 -19.39
N ALA A 169 1.54 1.85 -20.01
CA ALA A 169 2.14 3.11 -20.44
C ALA A 169 2.12 4.18 -19.32
N VAL A 170 2.58 3.79 -18.11
CA VAL A 170 2.59 4.63 -16.92
C VAL A 170 3.94 4.53 -16.24
N MET A 171 4.48 5.66 -15.76
CA MET A 171 5.71 5.70 -14.99
C MET A 171 5.42 6.40 -13.65
N PRO A 172 5.72 5.77 -12.51
CA PRO A 172 5.48 6.40 -11.22
C PRO A 172 6.50 7.52 -10.95
N SER A 173 6.02 8.56 -10.26
CA SER A 173 6.86 9.58 -9.64
C SER A 173 7.09 9.31 -8.15
N HIS A 174 6.20 8.54 -7.53
CA HIS A 174 6.25 8.15 -6.14
C HIS A 174 5.92 6.66 -6.00
N LEU A 175 6.66 5.96 -5.14
CA LEU A 175 6.50 4.53 -4.89
C LEU A 175 6.49 4.29 -3.37
N LYS A 176 5.46 3.60 -2.85
CA LYS A 176 5.45 3.04 -1.49
C LYS A 176 5.67 1.54 -1.59
N ILE A 177 6.49 0.99 -0.70
CA ILE A 177 6.73 -0.45 -0.55
C ILE A 177 6.56 -0.82 0.92
N ASP A 178 5.58 -1.70 1.18
CA ASP A 178 5.24 -2.18 2.52
C ASP A 178 4.67 -3.61 2.37
N VAL A 179 5.58 -4.60 2.34
CA VAL A 179 5.28 -5.98 1.89
C VAL A 179 5.82 -7.07 2.81
N ASP A 180 6.07 -6.76 4.09
CA ASP A 180 6.42 -7.72 5.14
C ASP A 180 7.62 -8.64 4.79
N GLY A 181 8.71 -8.07 4.24
CA GLY A 181 9.99 -8.77 3.99
C GLY A 181 10.22 -9.23 2.55
N ALA A 182 9.46 -8.73 1.58
CA ALA A 182 9.66 -8.96 0.15
C ALA A 182 10.22 -7.74 -0.61
N GLU A 183 10.66 -6.69 0.09
CA GLU A 183 11.04 -5.38 -0.44
C GLU A 183 12.13 -5.49 -1.50
N VAL A 184 13.16 -6.32 -1.27
CA VAL A 184 14.26 -6.55 -2.24
C VAL A 184 13.73 -7.15 -3.54
N GLY A 185 12.76 -8.07 -3.47
CA GLY A 185 12.08 -8.63 -4.66
C GLY A 185 11.35 -7.55 -5.44
N VAL A 186 10.59 -6.70 -4.74
CA VAL A 186 9.87 -5.56 -5.36
C VAL A 186 10.85 -4.62 -6.06
N LEU A 187 11.93 -4.22 -5.39
CA LEU A 187 12.96 -3.33 -5.95
C LEU A 187 13.65 -3.95 -7.18
N ASN A 188 13.91 -5.25 -7.15
CA ASN A 188 14.47 -5.98 -8.30
C ASN A 188 13.51 -6.03 -9.50
N GLY A 189 12.20 -6.01 -9.28
CA GLY A 189 11.17 -5.91 -10.32
C GLY A 189 10.84 -4.49 -10.78
N ALA A 190 11.52 -3.49 -10.23
CA ALA A 190 11.32 -2.06 -10.49
C ALA A 190 12.59 -1.36 -11.03
N ARG A 191 13.52 -2.10 -11.63
CA ARG A 191 14.84 -1.56 -12.04
C ARG A 191 14.73 -0.44 -13.06
N GLU A 192 13.86 -0.57 -14.06
CA GLU A 192 13.63 0.46 -15.08
C GLU A 192 12.99 1.70 -14.44
N ILE A 193 12.03 1.50 -13.53
CA ILE A 193 11.41 2.56 -12.75
C ILE A 193 12.46 3.29 -11.92
N LEU A 194 13.27 2.56 -11.15
CA LEU A 194 14.28 3.15 -10.27
C LEU A 194 15.37 3.89 -11.07
N ALA A 195 15.72 3.42 -12.26
CA ALA A 195 16.68 4.09 -13.13
C ALA A 195 16.10 5.33 -13.83
N SER A 196 14.77 5.45 -13.93
CA SER A 196 14.10 6.56 -14.64
C SER A 196 14.25 7.89 -13.90
N ASP A 197 14.31 8.99 -14.66
CA ASP A 197 14.25 10.34 -14.11
C ASP A 197 12.82 10.75 -13.68
N ALA A 198 11.80 9.95 -13.99
CA ALA A 198 10.42 10.21 -13.59
C ALA A 198 10.18 9.90 -12.12
N ILE A 199 10.83 8.86 -11.57
CA ILE A 199 10.72 8.51 -10.15
C ILE A 199 11.50 9.50 -9.30
N ARG A 200 10.84 10.08 -8.30
CA ARG A 200 11.42 11.12 -7.43
C ARG A 200 11.65 10.59 -6.03
N GLU A 201 10.67 9.87 -5.49
CA GLU A 201 10.66 9.45 -4.11
C GLU A 201 10.15 8.03 -3.94
N VAL A 202 10.77 7.31 -3.03
CA VAL A 202 10.40 5.94 -2.66
C VAL A 202 10.31 5.85 -1.14
N PHE A 203 9.12 5.55 -0.63
CA PHE A 203 8.88 5.28 0.79
C PHE A 203 8.90 3.77 1.00
N ILE A 204 9.77 3.27 1.88
CA ILE A 204 9.90 1.84 2.16
C ILE A 204 9.76 1.59 3.66
N GLU A 205 8.88 0.67 4.05
CA GLU A 205 8.93 0.03 5.35
C GLU A 205 9.96 -1.12 5.28
N VAL A 206 11.10 -0.93 5.95
CA VAL A 206 12.23 -1.87 5.91
C VAL A 206 12.16 -2.81 7.10
N ASP A 207 11.80 -4.06 6.85
CA ASP A 207 11.73 -5.11 7.87
C ASP A 207 13.06 -5.84 8.02
N LYS A 208 13.60 -6.34 6.90
CA LYS A 208 14.80 -7.17 6.81
C LYS A 208 15.67 -6.71 5.65
N ASP A 209 16.85 -7.31 5.55
CA ASP A 209 17.76 -7.10 4.43
C ASP A 209 18.05 -5.62 4.13
N SER A 210 18.08 -4.80 5.21
CA SER A 210 18.24 -3.35 5.10
C SER A 210 19.46 -2.96 4.28
N GLU A 211 20.60 -3.66 4.40
CA GLU A 211 21.83 -3.39 3.65
C GLU A 211 21.57 -3.49 2.13
N ALA A 212 20.94 -4.58 1.67
CA ALA A 212 20.63 -4.76 0.24
C ALA A 212 19.67 -3.70 -0.30
N ILE A 213 18.68 -3.27 0.50
CA ILE A 213 17.75 -2.19 0.14
C ILE A 213 18.50 -0.88 -0.05
N PHE A 214 19.36 -0.50 0.92
CA PHE A 214 20.15 0.73 0.84
C PHE A 214 21.10 0.70 -0.35
N ASP A 215 21.80 -0.42 -0.60
CA ASP A 215 22.70 -0.58 -1.76
C ASP A 215 21.96 -0.41 -3.10
N ILE A 216 20.75 -0.99 -3.23
CA ILE A 216 19.94 -0.84 -4.44
C ILE A 216 19.54 0.62 -4.62
N MET A 217 19.07 1.29 -3.56
CA MET A 217 18.61 2.66 -3.65
C MET A 217 19.77 3.62 -3.97
N GLU A 218 20.90 3.49 -3.28
CA GLU A 218 22.10 4.32 -3.52
C GLU A 218 22.63 4.12 -4.96
N SER A 219 22.70 2.88 -5.45
CA SER A 219 23.18 2.58 -6.81
C SER A 219 22.29 3.18 -7.92
N ASN A 220 21.01 3.48 -7.60
CA ASN A 220 20.06 4.15 -8.47
C ASN A 220 20.00 5.68 -8.26
N GLY A 221 20.89 6.24 -7.45
CA GLY A 221 21.02 7.69 -7.22
C GLY A 221 20.00 8.26 -6.24
N PHE A 222 19.54 7.45 -5.30
CA PHE A 222 18.68 7.92 -4.22
C PHE A 222 19.48 8.15 -2.94
N ASP A 223 19.16 9.23 -2.26
CA ASP A 223 19.64 9.56 -0.92
C ASP A 223 18.53 9.37 0.11
N VAL A 224 18.90 9.07 1.36
CA VAL A 224 17.94 9.02 2.47
C VAL A 224 17.56 10.45 2.86
N SER A 225 16.30 10.82 2.62
CA SER A 225 15.76 12.12 3.02
C SER A 225 15.21 12.11 4.43
N TRP A 226 14.65 10.98 4.84
CA TRP A 226 14.06 10.83 6.16
C TRP A 226 14.05 9.36 6.60
N LYS A 227 14.11 9.12 7.92
CA LYS A 227 14.16 7.79 8.51
C LYS A 227 13.54 7.79 9.91
N LEU A 228 12.61 6.87 10.17
CA LEU A 228 12.03 6.65 11.49
C LEU A 228 12.15 5.19 11.91
N ARG A 229 12.77 4.95 13.04
CA ARG A 229 12.85 3.62 13.64
C ARG A 229 11.58 3.33 14.44
N LYS A 230 10.85 2.29 14.06
CA LYS A 230 9.74 1.69 14.81
C LYS A 230 10.25 0.53 15.68
N THR A 231 9.37 -0.17 16.37
CA THR A 231 9.75 -1.29 17.26
C THR A 231 10.38 -2.45 16.48
N ASN A 232 9.82 -2.82 15.33
CA ASN A 232 10.20 -4.02 14.56
C ASN A 232 10.78 -3.70 13.19
N ASN A 233 10.58 -2.51 12.66
CA ASN A 233 10.94 -2.09 11.32
C ASN A 233 11.44 -0.63 11.29
N VAL A 234 11.77 -0.15 10.12
CA VAL A 234 12.24 1.21 9.90
C VAL A 234 11.55 1.79 8.67
N ASP A 235 10.81 2.88 8.83
CA ASP A 235 10.33 3.65 7.69
C ASP A 235 11.45 4.50 7.14
N VAL A 236 11.65 4.46 5.83
CA VAL A 236 12.66 5.24 5.14
C VAL A 236 12.07 5.91 3.91
N LEU A 237 12.25 7.22 3.81
CA LEU A 237 11.99 7.97 2.58
C LEU A 237 13.30 8.18 1.85
N PHE A 238 13.38 7.68 0.64
CA PHE A 238 14.46 7.91 -0.30
C PHE A 238 14.03 8.92 -1.34
N SER A 239 14.88 9.91 -1.63
CA SER A 239 14.63 10.91 -2.67
C SER A 239 15.77 10.94 -3.67
N LYS A 240 15.42 11.06 -4.94
CA LYS A 240 16.39 11.15 -6.03
C LYS A 240 16.82 12.61 -6.20
N SER A 241 18.11 12.87 -6.10
CA SER A 241 18.65 14.20 -6.35
C SER A 241 18.33 14.65 -7.76
N ARG A 242 17.67 15.81 -7.94
CA ARG A 242 17.44 16.37 -9.27
C ARG A 242 18.80 16.63 -9.93
N ARG A 243 19.09 15.93 -11.04
CA ARG A 243 20.24 16.26 -11.88
C ARG A 243 20.07 17.69 -12.40
N GLY A 244 20.66 18.65 -11.74
CA GLY A 244 20.63 20.07 -12.14
C GLY A 244 20.63 21.11 -11.04
N GLU A 245 20.40 20.75 -9.79
CA GLU A 245 20.64 21.64 -8.65
C GLU A 245 22.03 21.37 -8.06
N ALA A 246 23.08 21.57 -8.89
CA ALA A 246 24.41 21.77 -8.35
C ALA A 246 24.40 23.13 -7.62
N THR A 247 24.62 23.07 -6.31
CA THR A 247 24.89 24.17 -5.40
C THR A 247 25.39 25.44 -6.11
N ALA A 248 24.53 26.48 -6.12
CA ALA A 248 24.96 27.85 -6.33
C ALA A 248 25.36 28.47 -4.98
#